data_55994b07d987a8861280c6a6c02994b1
#
_entry.id   55994b07d987a8861280c6a6c02994b1
#
_cell.length_a   1.000
_cell.length_b   1.000
_cell.length_c   1.000
_cell.angle_alpha   90.00
_cell.angle_beta   90.00
_cell.angle_gamma   90.00
#
_symmetry.space_group_name_H-M   'P 1'
#
loop_
_entity.id
_entity.type
_entity.pdbx_description
1 polymer ?
#
loop_
_entity_poly.entity_id
_entity_poly.type
_entity_poly.pdbx_seq_one_letter_code
_entity_poly.pdbx_strand_id
1 'polypeptide(L)'
;MPVVVLGLARSGTSVVTGILKILGVEMGPSIEDKANPRGSYEDIDFAKLHKEIFDATGGGTGYWNPPPREAILALRAQFDAAVRELLGSKGSAKSLWGWKHPRTLLTYELFLPYLVNPHFVLVFRNPLATALSSVEHTRK
;
A
#
# COMPACT_ATOMS: atom_id res chain seq x y z
N MET A 1 14.92 8.67 1.35
CA MET A 1 14.88 7.29 1.89
C MET A 1 13.41 6.89 2.03
N PRO A 2 12.94 5.91 1.26
CA PRO A 2 11.54 5.47 1.32
C PRO A 2 11.28 4.48 2.45
N VAL A 3 10.14 4.65 3.13
CA VAL A 3 9.61 3.74 4.14
C VAL A 3 8.31 3.14 3.62
N VAL A 4 8.27 1.82 3.44
CA VAL A 4 7.13 1.10 2.89
C VAL A 4 6.46 0.26 3.97
N VAL A 5 5.22 0.61 4.31
CA VAL A 5 4.45 -0.17 5.31
C VAL A 5 3.68 -1.27 4.59
N LEU A 6 4.04 -2.51 4.91
CA LEU A 6 3.44 -3.72 4.36
C LEU A 6 2.57 -4.43 5.42
N GLY A 7 1.44 -4.89 5.01
CA GLY A 7 0.53 -5.68 5.86
C GLY A 7 -0.87 -5.74 5.28
N LEU A 8 -1.62 -6.74 5.70
CA LEU A 8 -3.02 -6.87 5.29
C LEU A 8 -3.86 -5.73 5.87
N ALA A 9 -4.97 -5.42 5.21
CA ALA A 9 -6.00 -4.59 5.80
C ALA A 9 -6.42 -5.17 7.15
N ARG A 10 -6.74 -4.31 8.13
CA ARG A 10 -7.14 -4.69 9.49
C ARG A 10 -6.05 -5.34 10.36
N SER A 11 -4.80 -5.32 9.93
CA SER A 11 -3.66 -5.81 10.73
C SER A 11 -3.03 -4.76 11.66
N GLY A 12 -3.48 -3.50 11.62
CA GLY A 12 -2.91 -2.40 12.41
C GLY A 12 -1.96 -1.49 11.63
N THR A 13 -1.85 -1.64 10.32
CA THR A 13 -0.99 -0.81 9.46
C THR A 13 -1.26 0.69 9.61
N SER A 14 -2.53 1.09 9.81
CA SER A 14 -2.87 2.51 10.00
C SER A 14 -2.29 3.11 11.27
N VAL A 15 -2.24 2.34 12.37
CA VAL A 15 -1.61 2.78 13.63
C VAL A 15 -0.12 2.99 13.43
N VAL A 16 0.56 2.02 12.82
CA VAL A 16 2.00 2.11 12.51
C VAL A 16 2.29 3.31 11.60
N THR A 17 1.46 3.51 10.57
CA THR A 17 1.61 4.66 9.67
C THR A 17 1.41 5.99 10.39
N GLY A 18 0.42 6.08 11.29
CA GLY A 18 0.22 7.26 12.13
C GLY A 18 1.43 7.57 13.02
N ILE A 19 2.06 6.56 13.61
CA ILE A 19 3.29 6.71 14.39
C ILE A 19 4.43 7.22 13.50
N LEU A 20 4.62 6.64 12.32
CA LEU A 20 5.64 7.09 11.38
C LEU A 20 5.46 8.56 10.98
N LYS A 21 4.22 9.01 10.78
CA LYS A 21 3.91 10.44 10.52
C LYS A 21 4.33 11.32 11.70
N ILE A 22 4.05 10.93 12.94
CA ILE A 22 4.47 11.65 14.14
C ILE A 22 6.00 11.73 14.23
N LEU A 23 6.69 10.68 13.79
CA LEU A 23 8.16 10.62 13.73
C LEU A 23 8.76 11.39 12.54
N GLY A 24 7.94 12.07 11.74
CA GLY A 24 8.40 12.92 10.65
C GLY A 24 8.53 12.24 9.28
N VAL A 25 8.04 11.02 9.12
CA VAL A 25 7.94 10.39 7.80
C VAL A 25 6.77 11.00 7.03
N GLU A 26 7.04 11.54 5.86
CA GLU A 26 5.98 12.03 4.97
C GLU A 26 5.29 10.86 4.28
N MET A 27 4.05 10.56 4.68
CA MET A 27 3.27 9.42 4.19
C MET A 27 2.29 9.76 3.06
N GLY A 28 2.42 10.96 2.48
CA GLY A 28 1.57 11.42 1.38
C GLY A 28 0.13 11.78 1.79
N PRO A 29 -0.67 12.24 0.82
CA PRO A 29 -2.08 12.57 1.02
C PRO A 29 -2.87 11.28 1.24
N SER A 30 -3.66 11.23 2.31
CA SER A 30 -4.45 10.05 2.66
C SER A 30 -5.89 10.15 2.18
N ILE A 31 -6.46 8.99 1.83
CA ILE A 31 -7.89 8.84 1.56
C ILE A 31 -8.66 9.08 2.86
N GLU A 32 -9.67 9.96 2.81
CA GLU A 32 -10.65 10.05 3.88
C GLU A 32 -11.55 8.82 3.86
N ASP A 33 -11.61 8.13 4.98
CA ASP A 33 -12.43 6.92 5.13
C ASP A 33 -13.43 7.14 6.26
N LYS A 34 -14.72 7.29 5.91
CA LYS A 34 -15.80 7.47 6.88
C LYS A 34 -15.95 6.28 7.84
N ALA A 35 -15.59 5.09 7.38
CA ALA A 35 -15.62 3.88 8.22
C ALA A 35 -14.41 3.80 9.18
N ASN A 36 -13.40 4.63 8.96
CA ASN A 36 -12.24 4.75 9.83
C ASN A 36 -11.95 6.24 10.15
N PRO A 37 -12.72 6.85 11.06
CA PRO A 37 -12.62 8.27 11.38
C PRO A 37 -11.25 8.68 11.95
N ARG A 38 -10.40 7.71 12.33
CA ARG A 38 -9.02 7.94 12.76
C ARG A 38 -8.02 7.96 11.59
N GLY A 39 -8.51 7.84 10.36
CA GLY A 39 -7.72 7.80 9.13
C GLY A 39 -7.26 6.41 8.73
N SER A 40 -7.29 6.14 7.43
CA SER A 40 -6.70 4.93 6.85
C SER A 40 -5.20 5.11 6.60
N TYR A 41 -4.77 6.36 6.39
CA TYR A 41 -3.42 6.73 5.98
C TYR A 41 -2.96 6.02 4.69
N GLU A 42 -3.90 5.76 3.78
CA GLU A 42 -3.61 5.19 2.48
C GLU A 42 -3.35 6.31 1.48
N ASP A 43 -2.17 6.31 0.86
CA ASP A 43 -1.83 7.33 -0.13
C ASP A 43 -2.71 7.17 -1.38
N ILE A 44 -3.35 8.27 -1.79
CA ILE A 44 -4.33 8.30 -2.88
C ILE A 44 -3.71 7.89 -4.22
N ASP A 45 -2.48 8.32 -4.50
CA ASP A 45 -1.85 8.06 -5.78
C ASP A 45 -1.43 6.60 -5.90
N PHE A 46 -0.89 6.03 -4.81
CA PHE A 46 -0.63 4.59 -4.74
C PHE A 46 -1.92 3.77 -4.83
N ALA A 47 -3.00 4.22 -4.21
CA ALA A 47 -4.29 3.53 -4.29
C ALA A 47 -4.81 3.45 -5.74
N LYS A 48 -4.69 4.55 -6.50
CA LYS A 48 -5.06 4.61 -7.93
C LYS A 48 -4.22 3.64 -8.75
N LEU A 49 -2.89 3.71 -8.62
CA LEU A 49 -1.98 2.86 -9.38
C LEU A 49 -2.20 1.38 -9.06
N HIS A 50 -2.40 1.02 -7.79
CA HIS A 50 -2.71 -0.36 -7.40
C HIS A 50 -4.04 -0.84 -7.99
N LYS A 51 -5.05 0.05 -8.08
CA LYS A 51 -6.31 -0.29 -8.72
C LYS A 51 -6.11 -0.62 -10.20
N GLU A 52 -5.37 0.22 -10.93
CA GLU A 52 -5.07 0.00 -12.35
C GLU A 52 -4.30 -1.30 -12.59
N ILE A 53 -3.29 -1.61 -11.75
CA ILE A 53 -2.54 -2.86 -11.82
C ILE A 53 -3.48 -4.06 -11.61
N PHE A 54 -4.34 -4.02 -10.62
CA PHE A 54 -5.28 -5.11 -10.33
C PHE A 54 -6.33 -5.28 -11.44
N ASP A 55 -6.87 -4.19 -11.95
CA ASP A 55 -7.81 -4.22 -13.08
C ASP A 55 -7.16 -4.87 -14.33
N ALA A 56 -5.89 -4.57 -14.58
CA ALA A 56 -5.14 -5.11 -15.72
C ALA A 56 -4.80 -6.60 -15.59
N THR A 57 -4.85 -7.19 -14.40
CA THR A 57 -4.66 -8.65 -14.24
C THR A 57 -5.85 -9.48 -14.73
N GLY A 58 -6.99 -8.83 -15.02
CA GLY A 58 -8.22 -9.51 -15.47
C GLY A 58 -8.92 -10.35 -14.39
N GLY A 59 -8.46 -10.31 -13.15
CA GLY A 59 -9.06 -11.08 -12.07
C GLY A 59 -8.52 -10.68 -10.70
N GLY A 60 -9.32 -10.95 -9.66
CA GLY A 60 -8.92 -10.67 -8.29
C GLY A 60 -9.17 -9.23 -7.85
N THR A 61 -10.27 -9.01 -7.16
CA THR A 61 -10.70 -7.66 -6.75
C THR A 61 -10.19 -7.25 -5.38
N GLY A 62 -9.45 -8.10 -4.69
CA GLY A 62 -9.07 -7.78 -3.32
C GLY A 62 -8.16 -8.80 -2.64
N TYR A 63 -8.03 -8.67 -1.34
CA TYR A 63 -7.17 -9.50 -0.49
C TYR A 63 -7.64 -10.94 -0.37
N TRP A 64 -8.92 -11.20 -0.61
CA TRP A 64 -9.57 -12.51 -0.47
C TRP A 64 -9.44 -13.38 -1.71
N ASN A 65 -9.23 -12.76 -2.86
CA ASN A 65 -8.97 -13.42 -4.13
C ASN A 65 -7.93 -12.60 -4.90
N PRO A 66 -6.67 -12.59 -4.44
CA PRO A 66 -5.61 -11.83 -5.10
C PRO A 66 -5.26 -12.47 -6.45
N PRO A 67 -4.86 -11.65 -7.44
CA PRO A 67 -4.31 -12.18 -8.67
C PRO A 67 -3.02 -12.98 -8.38
N PRO A 68 -2.69 -13.99 -9.18
CA PRO A 68 -1.43 -14.71 -9.06
C PRO A 68 -0.24 -13.76 -9.19
N ARG A 69 0.84 -14.03 -8.44
CA ARG A 69 2.07 -13.23 -8.47
C ARG A 69 2.61 -13.05 -9.90
N GLU A 70 2.58 -14.11 -10.69
CA GLU A 70 3.06 -14.13 -12.08
C GLU A 70 2.25 -13.18 -12.97
N ALA A 71 0.94 -13.09 -12.77
CA ALA A 71 0.08 -12.16 -13.51
C ALA A 71 0.43 -10.69 -13.19
N ILE A 72 0.74 -10.38 -11.93
CA ILE A 72 1.20 -9.04 -11.52
C ILE A 72 2.57 -8.75 -12.15
N LEU A 73 3.53 -9.68 -12.07
CA LEU A 73 4.87 -9.48 -12.60
C LEU A 73 4.91 -9.36 -14.13
N ALA A 74 3.99 -10.01 -14.84
CA ALA A 74 3.84 -9.88 -16.29
C ALA A 74 3.50 -8.44 -16.72
N LEU A 75 2.90 -7.65 -15.84
CA LEU A 75 2.54 -6.25 -16.09
C LEU A 75 3.70 -5.26 -15.88
N ARG A 76 4.89 -5.73 -15.48
CA ARG A 76 6.04 -4.85 -15.17
C ARG A 76 6.33 -3.84 -16.28
N ALA A 77 6.45 -4.30 -17.53
CA ALA A 77 6.75 -3.42 -18.66
C ALA A 77 5.63 -2.40 -18.90
N GLN A 78 4.38 -2.80 -18.74
CA GLN A 78 3.21 -1.94 -18.93
C GLN A 78 3.16 -0.80 -17.91
N PHE A 79 3.51 -1.07 -16.65
CA PHE A 79 3.43 -0.09 -15.56
C PHE A 79 4.77 0.56 -15.20
N ASP A 80 5.86 0.26 -15.91
CA ASP A 80 7.20 0.78 -15.63
C ASP A 80 7.23 2.32 -15.55
N ALA A 81 6.70 3.00 -16.55
CA ALA A 81 6.66 4.46 -16.58
C ALA A 81 5.83 5.06 -15.45
N ALA A 82 4.64 4.51 -15.19
CA ALA A 82 3.74 5.00 -14.13
C ALA A 82 4.34 4.82 -12.74
N VAL A 83 5.01 3.68 -12.50
CA VAL A 83 5.72 3.41 -11.23
C VAL A 83 6.86 4.41 -11.04
N ARG A 84 7.69 4.64 -12.05
CA ARG A 84 8.81 5.60 -11.98
C ARG A 84 8.33 7.02 -11.73
N GLU A 85 7.31 7.45 -12.46
CA GLU A 85 6.72 8.79 -12.32
C GLU A 85 6.18 9.00 -10.91
N LEU A 86 5.40 8.04 -10.40
CA LEU A 86 4.86 8.09 -9.05
C LEU A 86 5.97 8.18 -8.00
N LEU A 87 6.95 7.29 -8.04
CA LEU A 87 8.06 7.29 -7.09
C LEU A 87 8.90 8.56 -7.19
N GLY A 88 9.13 9.08 -8.41
CA GLY A 88 9.83 10.33 -8.65
C GLY A 88 9.10 11.54 -8.05
N SER A 89 7.77 11.60 -8.19
CA SER A 89 6.96 12.69 -7.63
C SER A 89 6.96 12.70 -6.10
N LYS A 90 7.02 11.53 -5.45
CA LYS A 90 7.03 11.40 -3.99
C LYS A 90 8.42 11.64 -3.39
N GLY A 91 9.47 11.16 -4.06
CA GLY A 91 10.84 11.21 -3.54
C GLY A 91 11.60 12.51 -3.78
N SER A 92 11.17 13.33 -4.75
CA SER A 92 11.94 14.47 -5.23
C SER A 92 12.10 15.62 -4.24
N ALA A 93 11.18 15.77 -3.28
CA ALA A 93 11.16 16.91 -2.36
C ALA A 93 11.59 16.58 -0.92
N LYS A 94 11.80 15.31 -0.55
CA LYS A 94 11.89 14.90 0.87
C LYS A 94 12.92 13.79 1.10
N SER A 95 13.72 13.94 2.15
CA SER A 95 14.73 12.95 2.54
C SER A 95 14.12 11.70 3.16
N LEU A 96 12.97 11.82 3.86
CA LEU A 96 12.27 10.74 4.55
C LEU A 96 10.78 10.76 4.17
N TRP A 97 10.40 9.81 3.36
CA TRP A 97 9.03 9.68 2.85
C TRP A 97 8.62 8.21 2.79
N GLY A 98 7.36 7.96 2.60
CA GLY A 98 6.88 6.59 2.49
C GLY A 98 5.41 6.51 2.10
N TRP A 99 4.91 5.31 2.02
CA TRP A 99 3.49 5.06 1.80
C TRP A 99 3.01 3.80 2.50
N LYS A 100 1.72 3.74 2.69
CA LYS A 100 1.01 2.56 3.10
C LYS A 100 -0.17 2.34 2.18
N HIS A 101 -0.23 1.17 1.58
CA HIS A 101 -1.43 0.67 0.94
C HIS A 101 -1.42 -0.86 1.02
N PRO A 102 -2.54 -1.52 1.43
CA PRO A 102 -2.53 -2.96 1.66
C PRO A 102 -2.16 -3.78 0.41
N ARG A 103 -2.53 -3.33 -0.80
CA ARG A 103 -2.17 -4.01 -2.06
C ARG A 103 -0.67 -3.96 -2.36
N THR A 104 0.09 -3.06 -1.74
CA THR A 104 1.55 -3.02 -1.89
C THR A 104 2.19 -4.35 -1.51
N LEU A 105 1.61 -5.07 -0.55
CA LEU A 105 2.08 -6.41 -0.16
C LEU A 105 2.15 -7.39 -1.35
N LEU A 106 1.28 -7.22 -2.34
CA LEU A 106 1.20 -8.08 -3.53
C LEU A 106 1.97 -7.51 -4.73
N THR A 107 2.19 -6.20 -4.75
CA THR A 107 2.75 -5.48 -5.92
C THR A 107 4.14 -4.90 -5.67
N TYR A 108 4.70 -5.04 -4.45
CA TYR A 108 5.97 -4.38 -4.07
C TYR A 108 7.12 -4.68 -5.03
N GLU A 109 7.13 -5.85 -5.67
CA GLU A 109 8.15 -6.25 -6.62
C GLU A 109 8.16 -5.41 -7.91
N LEU A 110 7.06 -4.72 -8.23
CA LEU A 110 7.01 -3.77 -9.35
C LEU A 110 7.74 -2.46 -8.99
N PHE A 111 7.74 -2.09 -7.72
CA PHE A 111 8.36 -0.86 -7.21
C PHE A 111 9.83 -1.06 -6.83
N LEU A 112 10.17 -2.26 -6.35
CA LEU A 112 11.48 -2.58 -5.76
C LEU A 112 12.69 -2.17 -6.63
N PRO A 113 12.71 -2.35 -7.97
CA PRO A 113 13.85 -1.96 -8.80
C PRO A 113 14.17 -0.47 -8.80
N TYR A 114 13.21 0.38 -8.41
CA TYR A 114 13.34 1.84 -8.44
C TYR A 114 13.50 2.48 -7.06
N LEU A 115 13.50 1.68 -6.01
CA LEU A 115 13.67 2.15 -4.64
C LEU A 115 15.15 2.13 -4.24
N VAL A 116 15.66 3.26 -3.77
CA VAL A 116 17.02 3.36 -3.24
C VAL A 116 16.97 3.28 -1.73
N ASN A 117 17.63 2.27 -1.16
CA ASN A 117 17.69 2.00 0.28
C ASN A 117 16.30 2.00 0.95
N PRO A 118 15.35 1.17 0.47
CA PRO A 118 14.02 1.13 1.07
C PRO A 118 14.03 0.48 2.46
N HIS A 119 13.19 1.00 3.33
CA HIS A 119 12.92 0.41 4.64
C HIS A 119 11.51 -0.17 4.62
N PHE A 120 11.41 -1.48 4.85
CA PHE A 120 10.13 -2.17 4.92
C PHE A 120 9.70 -2.36 6.37
N VAL A 121 8.52 -1.88 6.70
CA VAL A 121 7.88 -2.11 7.99
C VAL A 121 6.75 -3.11 7.78
N LEU A 122 6.98 -4.35 8.20
CA LEU A 122 6.02 -5.43 8.03
C LEU A 122 5.15 -5.57 9.29
N VAL A 123 3.84 -5.43 9.12
CA VAL A 123 2.87 -5.45 10.21
C VAL A 123 2.09 -6.76 10.19
N PHE A 124 2.20 -7.53 11.26
CA PHE A 124 1.49 -8.79 11.47
C PHE A 124 0.45 -8.66 12.59
N ARG A 125 -0.64 -9.35 12.41
CA ARG A 125 -1.67 -9.55 13.43
C ARG A 125 -2.14 -11.01 13.38
N ASN A 126 -2.64 -11.52 14.50
CA ASN A 126 -3.28 -12.83 14.53
C ASN A 126 -4.32 -12.94 13.39
N PRO A 127 -4.26 -13.97 12.52
CA PRO A 127 -5.14 -14.10 11.36
C PRO A 127 -6.63 -14.11 11.71
N LEU A 128 -7.02 -14.78 12.78
CA LEU A 128 -8.40 -14.81 13.25
C LEU A 128 -8.89 -13.41 13.67
N ALA A 129 -8.07 -12.68 14.43
CA ALA A 129 -8.39 -11.32 14.84
C ALA A 129 -8.49 -10.36 13.64
N THR A 130 -7.68 -10.58 12.60
CA THR A 130 -7.76 -9.82 11.34
C THR A 130 -9.04 -10.13 10.58
N ALA A 131 -9.41 -11.41 10.46
CA ALA A 131 -10.63 -11.85 9.80
C ALA A 131 -11.89 -11.31 10.51
N LEU A 132 -11.97 -11.44 11.84
CA LEU A 132 -13.08 -10.89 12.63
C LEU A 132 -13.21 -9.38 12.46
N SER A 133 -12.10 -8.64 12.53
CA SER A 133 -12.10 -7.20 12.30
C SER A 133 -12.53 -6.80 10.89
N SER A 134 -12.27 -7.64 9.88
CA SER A 134 -12.71 -7.42 8.51
C SER A 134 -14.22 -7.60 8.37
N VAL A 135 -14.78 -8.65 8.97
CA VAL A 135 -16.23 -8.89 8.99
C VAL A 135 -16.97 -7.75 9.69
N GLU A 136 -16.49 -7.28 10.82
CA GLU A 136 -17.09 -6.16 11.55
C GLU A 136 -17.06 -4.85 10.74
N HIS A 137 -15.98 -4.64 9.99
CA HIS A 137 -15.83 -3.45 9.15
C HIS A 137 -16.80 -3.45 7.96
N THR A 138 -17.08 -4.61 7.39
CA THR A 138 -18.00 -4.75 6.24
C THR A 138 -19.48 -4.59 6.64
N ARG A 139 -19.79 -4.72 7.93
CA ARG A 139 -21.17 -4.58 8.47
C ARG A 139 -21.57 -3.14 8.82
N LYS A 140 -20.63 -2.21 8.75
CA LYS A 140 -20.85 -0.77 9.01
C LYS A 140 -21.05 0.01 7.70
#